data_124c4d57b4200553549e60a53e4bf8aa
#
_entry.id   124c4d57b4200553549e60a53e4bf8aa
#
_cell.length_a   1.000
_cell.length_b   1.000
_cell.length_c   1.000
_cell.angle_alpha   90.00
_cell.angle_beta   90.00
_cell.angle_gamma   90.00
#
_symmetry.space_group_name_H-M   'P 1'
#
loop_
_entity.id
_entity.type
_entity.pdbx_description
1 polymer ?
#
loop_
_entity_poly.entity_id
_entity_poly.type
_entity_poly.pdbx_seq_one_letter_code
_entity_poly.pdbx_strand_id
1 'polypeptide(L)'
;NPEIANLFQDYVQNCVMGDIYLNHKYTLEELMASADPYTLIFSRPSPLRGVYDSNNNFVTCKDASVSLKDKLNLDTQSGGKTWHYYAQQLFGGRPDPNLLFSTLIGDSYSYFYGSSKSASQIIRQNVTINALKEGITSYAARNGDSASLVNLATTSSMEKQRLAHVSIGHVAMRTLPMTQTILTGIAIGIFPLLVLAAVFNKLTLSVLKGYVFALMW
;
A
#
# COMPACT_ATOMS: atom_id res chain seq x y z
N ASN A 1 -15.02 3.82 11.88
CA ASN A 1 -15.79 3.08 12.89
C ASN A 1 -15.05 3.14 14.24
N PRO A 2 -15.45 4.04 15.19
CA PRO A 2 -14.71 4.28 16.43
C PRO A 2 -14.65 3.05 17.35
N GLU A 3 -15.70 2.23 17.37
CA GLU A 3 -15.73 1.01 18.21
C GLU A 3 -14.62 0.03 17.82
N ILE A 4 -14.46 -0.21 16.52
CA ILE A 4 -13.39 -1.08 16.01
C ILE A 4 -12.02 -0.45 16.24
N ALA A 5 -11.90 0.88 16.08
CA ALA A 5 -10.64 1.58 16.30
C ALA A 5 -10.16 1.44 17.75
N ASN A 6 -11.05 1.67 18.72
CA ASN A 6 -10.71 1.54 20.15
C ASN A 6 -10.33 0.09 20.50
N LEU A 7 -11.15 -0.89 20.08
CA LEU A 7 -10.85 -2.31 20.32
C LEU A 7 -9.50 -2.71 19.68
N PHE A 8 -9.23 -2.21 18.48
CA PHE A 8 -7.96 -2.50 17.80
C PHE A 8 -6.78 -1.85 18.51
N GLN A 9 -6.94 -0.62 18.97
CA GLN A 9 -5.91 0.09 19.74
C GLN A 9 -5.57 -0.66 21.03
N ASP A 10 -6.58 -1.11 21.79
CA ASP A 10 -6.39 -1.91 23.00
C ASP A 10 -5.73 -3.25 22.69
N TYR A 11 -6.12 -3.90 21.60
CA TYR A 11 -5.49 -5.13 21.13
C TYR A 11 -4.00 -4.91 20.79
N VAL A 12 -3.67 -3.82 20.12
CA VAL A 12 -2.27 -3.50 19.80
C VAL A 12 -1.47 -3.29 21.08
N GLN A 13 -1.97 -2.47 22.01
CA GLN A 13 -1.26 -2.15 23.26
C GLN A 13 -1.02 -3.37 24.13
N ASN A 14 -2.01 -4.23 24.31
CA ASN A 14 -1.94 -5.33 25.27
C ASN A 14 -1.48 -6.65 24.65
N CYS A 15 -1.84 -6.91 23.39
CA CYS A 15 -1.54 -8.17 22.73
C CYS A 15 -0.32 -8.08 21.82
N VAL A 16 -0.31 -7.13 20.87
CA VAL A 16 0.78 -7.01 19.89
C VAL A 16 2.08 -6.56 20.57
N MET A 17 2.04 -5.49 21.37
CA MET A 17 3.23 -4.99 22.08
C MET A 17 3.76 -6.02 23.08
N GLY A 18 2.86 -6.74 23.73
CA GLY A 18 3.27 -7.84 24.60
C GLY A 18 3.86 -9.03 23.82
N ASP A 19 3.45 -9.29 22.61
CA ASP A 19 4.06 -10.31 21.75
C ASP A 19 5.46 -9.90 21.30
N ILE A 20 5.71 -8.60 21.10
CA ILE A 20 7.03 -8.05 20.79
C ILE A 20 7.95 -8.11 22.02
N TYR A 21 7.55 -7.51 23.13
CA TYR A 21 8.44 -7.30 24.27
C TYR A 21 8.56 -8.49 25.24
N LEU A 22 7.51 -9.27 25.40
CA LEU A 22 7.50 -10.37 26.35
C LEU A 22 7.73 -11.74 25.71
N ASN A 23 7.16 -11.94 24.54
CA ASN A 23 7.24 -13.24 23.86
C ASN A 23 8.27 -13.27 22.75
N HIS A 24 8.82 -12.14 22.34
CA HIS A 24 9.82 -12.01 21.26
C HIS A 24 9.42 -12.76 19.98
N LYS A 25 8.13 -12.72 19.61
CA LYS A 25 7.62 -13.44 18.46
C LYS A 25 8.05 -12.82 17.13
N TYR A 26 8.14 -11.51 17.13
CA TYR A 26 8.61 -10.66 16.04
C TYR A 26 9.06 -9.32 16.62
N THR A 27 9.88 -8.60 15.89
CA THR A 27 10.32 -7.26 16.25
C THR A 27 9.35 -6.20 15.73
N LEU A 28 9.44 -4.99 16.27
CA LEU A 28 8.67 -3.85 15.76
C LEU A 28 9.05 -3.54 14.30
N GLU A 29 10.33 -3.67 13.96
CA GLU A 29 10.86 -3.47 12.62
C GLU A 29 10.28 -4.50 11.64
N GLU A 30 10.31 -5.79 11.97
CA GLU A 30 9.70 -6.85 11.17
C GLU A 30 8.20 -6.63 10.96
N LEU A 31 7.48 -6.20 12.00
CA LEU A 31 6.06 -5.90 11.91
C LEU A 31 5.78 -4.75 10.94
N MET A 32 6.56 -3.67 11.04
CA MET A 32 6.37 -2.48 10.21
C MET A 32 6.84 -2.68 8.77
N ALA A 33 7.86 -3.52 8.56
CA ALA A 33 8.37 -3.89 7.23
C ALA A 33 7.56 -5.02 6.56
N SER A 34 6.62 -5.63 7.27
CA SER A 34 5.82 -6.74 6.76
C SER A 34 4.92 -6.30 5.59
N ALA A 35 4.92 -7.08 4.52
CA ALA A 35 4.00 -6.90 3.39
C ALA A 35 2.53 -7.17 3.78
N ASP A 36 2.31 -7.93 4.86
CA ASP A 36 0.99 -8.23 5.41
C ASP A 36 1.01 -8.21 6.94
N PRO A 37 1.03 -7.01 7.56
CA PRO A 37 1.00 -6.87 9.01
C PRO A 37 -0.29 -7.42 9.63
N TYR A 38 -1.40 -7.43 8.89
CA TYR A 38 -2.67 -8.01 9.35
C TYR A 38 -2.52 -9.50 9.66
N THR A 39 -1.95 -10.28 8.75
CA THR A 39 -1.76 -11.71 8.98
C THR A 39 -0.75 -11.95 10.10
N LEU A 40 0.29 -11.14 10.20
CA LEU A 40 1.35 -11.31 11.20
C LEU A 40 0.82 -11.15 12.62
N ILE A 41 0.10 -10.06 12.93
CA ILE A 41 -0.42 -9.78 14.29
C ILE A 41 -1.46 -10.79 14.78
N PHE A 42 -2.15 -11.44 13.85
CA PHE A 42 -3.18 -12.42 14.17
C PHE A 42 -2.75 -13.89 14.01
N SER A 43 -1.48 -14.15 13.66
CA SER A 43 -1.02 -15.52 13.39
C SER A 43 -0.96 -16.38 14.63
N ARG A 44 -0.51 -15.83 15.77
CA ARG A 44 -0.31 -16.58 17.03
C ARG A 44 -0.61 -15.72 18.26
N PRO A 45 -1.84 -15.25 18.46
CA PRO A 45 -2.17 -14.42 19.61
C PRO A 45 -2.00 -15.18 20.93
N SER A 46 -1.58 -14.47 21.99
CA SER A 46 -1.36 -15.07 23.30
C SER A 46 -2.68 -15.55 23.92
N PRO A 47 -2.73 -16.76 24.46
CA PRO A 47 -3.91 -17.23 25.23
C PRO A 47 -3.92 -16.75 26.69
N LEU A 48 -2.80 -16.22 27.20
CA LEU A 48 -2.64 -15.83 28.61
C LEU A 48 -2.86 -14.34 28.87
N ARG A 49 -2.64 -13.50 27.85
CA ARG A 49 -2.91 -12.05 27.93
C ARG A 49 -4.25 -11.75 27.31
N GLY A 50 -4.78 -10.58 27.61
CA GLY A 50 -6.07 -10.19 27.07
C GLY A 50 -6.31 -8.70 27.14
N VAL A 51 -7.48 -8.35 26.70
CA VAL A 51 -8.05 -6.99 26.66
C VAL A 51 -9.41 -7.02 27.37
N TYR A 52 -9.90 -5.86 27.75
CA TYR A 52 -11.28 -5.72 28.23
C TYR A 52 -12.18 -5.35 27.05
N ASP A 53 -13.30 -6.05 26.92
CA ASP A 53 -14.33 -5.72 25.93
C ASP A 53 -15.14 -4.48 26.35
N SER A 54 -16.06 -4.05 25.48
CA SER A 54 -16.95 -2.90 25.74
C SER A 54 -17.84 -3.08 27.00
N ASN A 55 -18.01 -4.31 27.46
CA ASN A 55 -18.78 -4.67 28.65
C ASN A 55 -17.88 -4.86 29.89
N ASN A 56 -16.61 -4.50 29.79
CA ASN A 56 -15.59 -4.65 30.84
C ASN A 56 -15.33 -6.11 31.24
N ASN A 57 -15.57 -7.08 30.35
CA ASN A 57 -15.18 -8.46 30.55
C ASN A 57 -13.76 -8.70 30.02
N PHE A 58 -12.99 -9.50 30.76
CA PHE A 58 -11.67 -9.90 30.30
C PHE A 58 -11.80 -10.94 29.17
N VAL A 59 -11.17 -10.63 28.03
CA VAL A 59 -11.14 -11.48 26.83
C VAL A 59 -9.68 -11.77 26.48
N THR A 60 -9.34 -13.04 26.27
CA THR A 60 -7.95 -13.39 25.91
C THR A 60 -7.55 -12.79 24.57
N CYS A 61 -6.26 -12.53 24.33
CA CYS A 61 -5.77 -12.04 23.03
C CYS A 61 -6.16 -12.99 21.88
N LYS A 62 -6.25 -14.29 22.16
CA LYS A 62 -6.71 -15.29 21.18
C LYS A 62 -8.17 -15.04 20.79
N ASP A 63 -9.06 -14.90 21.74
CA ASP A 63 -10.49 -14.71 21.49
C ASP A 63 -10.76 -13.31 20.93
N ALA A 64 -10.09 -12.30 21.47
CA ALA A 64 -10.14 -10.93 20.95
C ALA A 64 -9.68 -10.86 19.49
N SER A 65 -8.66 -11.65 19.10
CA SER A 65 -8.19 -11.72 17.72
C SER A 65 -9.25 -12.23 16.75
N VAL A 66 -10.01 -13.23 17.15
CA VAL A 66 -11.10 -13.80 16.32
C VAL A 66 -12.20 -12.74 16.15
N SER A 67 -12.69 -12.18 17.25
CA SER A 67 -13.72 -11.13 17.22
C SER A 67 -13.29 -9.91 16.40
N LEU A 68 -12.05 -9.47 16.56
CA LEU A 68 -11.52 -8.31 15.82
C LEU A 68 -11.36 -8.59 14.33
N LYS A 69 -10.91 -9.79 13.96
CA LYS A 69 -10.84 -10.22 12.55
C LYS A 69 -12.21 -10.18 11.88
N ASP A 70 -13.22 -10.73 12.55
CA ASP A 70 -14.58 -10.79 12.01
C ASP A 70 -15.17 -9.38 11.85
N LYS A 71 -15.02 -8.53 12.86
CA LYS A 71 -15.43 -7.12 12.80
C LYS A 71 -14.71 -6.35 11.70
N LEU A 72 -13.40 -6.51 11.55
CA LEU A 72 -12.62 -5.88 10.49
C LEU A 72 -13.02 -6.37 9.10
N ASN A 73 -13.25 -7.68 8.93
CA ASN A 73 -13.69 -8.23 7.67
C ASN A 73 -15.05 -7.66 7.26
N LEU A 74 -16.01 -7.64 8.19
CA LEU A 74 -17.35 -7.08 7.94
C LEU A 74 -17.30 -5.57 7.62
N ASP A 75 -16.44 -4.82 8.29
CA ASP A 75 -16.33 -3.37 8.13
C ASP A 75 -15.60 -2.96 6.84
N THR A 76 -14.67 -3.80 6.36
CA THR A 76 -13.84 -3.51 5.18
C THR A 76 -14.31 -4.20 3.89
N GLN A 77 -15.26 -5.11 3.95
CA GLN A 77 -15.87 -5.72 2.76
C GLN A 77 -16.92 -4.81 2.12
N SER A 78 -17.32 -5.15 0.90
CA SER A 78 -18.39 -4.42 0.20
C SER A 78 -19.66 -4.36 1.06
N GLY A 79 -20.15 -3.15 1.33
CA GLY A 79 -21.27 -2.88 2.23
C GLY A 79 -20.89 -2.57 3.68
N GLY A 80 -19.64 -2.72 4.08
CA GLY A 80 -19.17 -2.33 5.41
C GLY A 80 -19.10 -0.80 5.57
N LYS A 81 -19.07 -0.31 6.83
CA LYS A 81 -19.07 1.14 7.11
C LYS A 81 -17.82 1.83 6.58
N THR A 82 -16.64 1.26 6.82
CA THR A 82 -15.36 1.81 6.33
C THR A 82 -15.30 1.74 4.81
N TRP A 83 -15.76 0.63 4.19
CA TRP A 83 -15.88 0.53 2.74
C TRP A 83 -16.75 1.66 2.16
N HIS A 84 -17.97 1.80 2.70
CA HIS A 84 -18.92 2.81 2.23
C HIS A 84 -18.36 4.23 2.37
N TYR A 85 -17.70 4.52 3.48
CA TYR A 85 -17.06 5.82 3.71
C TYR A 85 -16.06 6.15 2.60
N TYR A 86 -15.12 5.25 2.28
CA TYR A 86 -14.12 5.50 1.25
C TYR A 86 -14.71 5.50 -0.16
N ALA A 87 -15.68 4.64 -0.44
CA ALA A 87 -16.38 4.63 -1.73
C ALA A 87 -17.09 5.96 -1.98
N GLN A 88 -17.77 6.50 -0.98
CA GLN A 88 -18.45 7.80 -1.07
C GLN A 88 -17.47 8.97 -1.13
N GLN A 89 -16.38 8.91 -0.37
CA GLN A 89 -15.39 9.97 -0.36
C GLN A 89 -14.66 10.12 -1.71
N LEU A 90 -14.35 9.00 -2.36
CA LEU A 90 -13.60 9.00 -3.63
C LEU A 90 -14.49 9.07 -4.86
N PHE A 91 -15.69 8.48 -4.82
CA PHE A 91 -16.57 8.33 -5.96
C PHE A 91 -18.00 8.82 -5.70
N GLY A 92 -18.21 9.58 -4.64
CA GLY A 92 -19.51 10.22 -4.34
C GLY A 92 -19.99 11.07 -5.51
N GLY A 93 -21.27 10.92 -5.88
CA GLY A 93 -21.86 11.59 -7.04
C GLY A 93 -21.67 10.88 -8.38
N ARG A 94 -20.98 9.73 -8.41
CA ARG A 94 -20.92 8.85 -9.59
C ARG A 94 -21.97 7.73 -9.50
N PRO A 95 -22.47 7.22 -10.63
CA PRO A 95 -23.26 6.00 -10.62
C PRO A 95 -22.40 4.84 -10.07
N ASP A 96 -22.98 4.03 -9.21
CA ASP A 96 -22.35 2.84 -8.60
C ASP A 96 -20.98 3.07 -7.94
N PRO A 97 -20.86 3.95 -6.92
CA PRO A 97 -19.60 4.26 -6.26
C PRO A 97 -18.91 3.02 -5.67
N ASN A 98 -19.66 2.01 -5.23
CA ASN A 98 -19.11 0.77 -4.69
C ASN A 98 -18.42 -0.10 -5.75
N LEU A 99 -18.98 -0.19 -6.95
CA LEU A 99 -18.40 -0.93 -8.07
C LEU A 99 -17.14 -0.22 -8.58
N LEU A 100 -17.21 1.10 -8.75
CA LEU A 100 -16.07 1.92 -9.15
C LEU A 100 -14.92 1.81 -8.14
N PHE A 101 -15.23 1.87 -6.86
CA PHE A 101 -14.24 1.71 -5.80
C PHE A 101 -13.57 0.34 -5.86
N SER A 102 -14.36 -0.74 -6.01
CA SER A 102 -13.84 -2.11 -6.08
C SER A 102 -12.87 -2.31 -7.24
N THR A 103 -13.24 -1.87 -8.44
CA THR A 103 -12.44 -2.04 -9.66
C THR A 103 -11.22 -1.11 -9.68
N LEU A 104 -11.44 0.19 -9.52
CA LEU A 104 -10.38 1.18 -9.71
C LEU A 104 -9.28 1.10 -8.63
N ILE A 105 -9.63 0.78 -7.38
CA ILE A 105 -8.62 0.63 -6.33
C ILE A 105 -7.79 -0.63 -6.56
N GLY A 106 -8.42 -1.76 -6.95
CA GLY A 106 -7.70 -2.99 -7.28
C GLY A 106 -6.76 -2.82 -8.47
N ASP A 107 -7.26 -2.20 -9.54
CA ASP A 107 -6.49 -1.93 -10.76
C ASP A 107 -5.33 -0.96 -10.50
N SER A 108 -5.57 0.12 -9.77
CA SER A 108 -4.53 1.08 -9.38
C SER A 108 -3.45 0.41 -8.56
N TYR A 109 -3.82 -0.41 -7.59
CA TYR A 109 -2.86 -1.13 -6.77
C TYR A 109 -2.02 -2.12 -7.61
N SER A 110 -2.66 -2.87 -8.50
CA SER A 110 -1.97 -3.75 -9.44
C SER A 110 -1.02 -2.99 -10.36
N TYR A 111 -1.43 -1.81 -10.82
CA TYR A 111 -0.61 -0.96 -11.67
C TYR A 111 0.66 -0.47 -10.97
N PHE A 112 0.54 0.07 -9.75
CA PHE A 112 1.66 0.68 -9.04
C PHE A 112 2.56 -0.32 -8.32
N TYR A 113 2.00 -1.42 -7.81
CA TYR A 113 2.74 -2.38 -6.96
C TYR A 113 2.99 -3.73 -7.64
N GLY A 114 2.46 -3.95 -8.83
CA GLY A 114 2.67 -5.20 -9.57
C GLY A 114 2.02 -6.44 -8.94
N SER A 115 1.16 -6.26 -7.94
CA SER A 115 0.45 -7.35 -7.26
C SER A 115 -1.05 -7.11 -7.24
N SER A 116 -1.84 -8.14 -7.48
CA SER A 116 -3.30 -8.05 -7.43
C SER A 116 -3.78 -8.25 -5.99
N LYS A 117 -4.42 -7.22 -5.44
CA LYS A 117 -5.16 -7.30 -4.17
C LYS A 117 -6.56 -6.75 -4.37
N SER A 118 -7.55 -7.35 -3.72
CA SER A 118 -8.90 -6.78 -3.73
C SER A 118 -8.95 -5.46 -2.96
N ALA A 119 -9.89 -4.58 -3.31
CA ALA A 119 -10.08 -3.31 -2.61
C ALA A 119 -10.32 -3.54 -1.10
N SER A 120 -11.05 -4.58 -0.71
CA SER A 120 -11.26 -4.97 0.69
C SER A 120 -9.95 -5.30 1.41
N GLN A 121 -9.04 -6.05 0.78
CA GLN A 121 -7.73 -6.37 1.35
C GLN A 121 -6.87 -5.12 1.51
N ILE A 122 -6.92 -4.20 0.54
CA ILE A 122 -6.17 -2.93 0.58
C ILE A 122 -6.66 -2.07 1.74
N ILE A 123 -7.98 -1.89 1.88
CA ILE A 123 -8.57 -1.13 2.98
C ILE A 123 -8.18 -1.76 4.32
N ARG A 124 -8.34 -3.09 4.44
CA ARG A 124 -8.05 -3.81 5.67
C ARG A 124 -6.59 -3.64 6.09
N GLN A 125 -5.64 -3.72 5.16
CA GLN A 125 -4.24 -3.44 5.43
C GLN A 125 -4.01 -2.00 5.89
N ASN A 126 -4.62 -1.02 5.22
CA ASN A 126 -4.50 0.39 5.59
C ASN A 126 -5.07 0.66 6.99
N VAL A 127 -6.24 0.11 7.30
CA VAL A 127 -6.85 0.21 8.65
C VAL A 127 -5.93 -0.41 9.68
N THR A 128 -5.36 -1.59 9.39
CA THR A 128 -4.42 -2.28 10.29
C THR A 128 -3.16 -1.44 10.54
N ILE A 129 -2.54 -0.91 9.50
CA ILE A 129 -1.33 -0.08 9.62
C ILE A 129 -1.61 1.18 10.44
N ASN A 130 -2.74 1.85 10.20
CA ASN A 130 -3.11 3.05 10.96
C ASN A 130 -3.37 2.73 12.43
N ALA A 131 -4.10 1.65 12.72
CA ALA A 131 -4.36 1.21 14.08
C ALA A 131 -3.07 0.78 14.81
N LEU A 132 -2.14 0.11 14.11
CA LEU A 132 -0.83 -0.23 14.64
C LEU A 132 -0.03 1.01 15.02
N LYS A 133 0.05 2.00 14.12
CA LYS A 133 0.76 3.26 14.39
C LYS A 133 0.17 3.99 15.60
N GLU A 134 -1.14 4.10 15.67
CA GLU A 134 -1.83 4.76 16.77
C GLU A 134 -1.66 3.99 18.08
N GLY A 135 -1.83 2.67 18.06
CA GLY A 135 -1.65 1.80 19.22
C GLY A 135 -0.22 1.80 19.76
N ILE A 136 0.79 1.74 18.89
CA ILE A 136 2.21 1.81 19.28
C ILE A 136 2.54 3.20 19.84
N THR A 137 2.07 4.27 19.21
CA THR A 137 2.26 5.65 19.68
C THR A 137 1.66 5.84 21.08
N SER A 138 0.44 5.36 21.27
CA SER A 138 -0.26 5.44 22.56
C SER A 138 0.43 4.58 23.64
N TYR A 139 0.91 3.38 23.30
CA TYR A 139 1.69 2.54 24.18
C TYR A 139 2.99 3.24 24.62
N ALA A 140 3.74 3.79 23.67
CA ALA A 140 4.99 4.48 23.95
C ALA A 140 4.78 5.74 24.81
N ALA A 141 3.71 6.49 24.55
CA ALA A 141 3.35 7.67 25.38
C ALA A 141 3.03 7.28 26.83
N ARG A 142 2.35 6.15 27.04
CA ARG A 142 2.00 5.67 28.39
C ARG A 142 3.19 5.13 29.16
N ASN A 143 4.14 4.48 28.49
CA ASN A 143 5.27 3.82 29.09
C ASN A 143 6.58 4.63 29.04
N GLY A 144 6.55 5.86 28.50
CA GLY A 144 7.75 6.69 28.35
C GLY A 144 8.79 6.11 27.38
N ASP A 145 8.38 5.20 26.48
CA ASP A 145 9.26 4.49 25.55
C ASP A 145 9.51 5.33 24.28
N SER A 146 10.43 6.29 24.41
CA SER A 146 10.85 7.12 23.27
C SER A 146 11.55 6.32 22.17
N ALA A 147 12.19 5.19 22.49
CA ALA A 147 12.88 4.35 21.52
C ALA A 147 11.89 3.72 20.53
N SER A 148 10.74 3.25 20.99
CA SER A 148 9.68 2.73 20.13
C SER A 148 9.12 3.79 19.19
N LEU A 149 9.00 5.05 19.61
CA LEU A 149 8.57 6.16 18.74
C LEU A 149 9.60 6.47 17.66
N VAL A 150 10.89 6.50 18.02
CA VAL A 150 11.96 6.71 17.05
C VAL A 150 12.02 5.56 16.05
N ASN A 151 11.95 4.33 16.51
CA ASN A 151 11.93 3.15 15.63
C ASN A 151 10.72 3.16 14.70
N LEU A 152 9.53 3.51 15.20
CA LEU A 152 8.33 3.63 14.39
C LEU A 152 8.48 4.71 13.30
N ALA A 153 9.01 5.87 13.65
CA ALA A 153 9.23 6.97 12.72
C ALA A 153 10.26 6.60 11.65
N THR A 154 11.38 6.00 12.06
CA THR A 154 12.47 5.59 11.16
C THR A 154 12.00 4.50 10.21
N THR A 155 11.40 3.43 10.72
CA THR A 155 10.90 2.32 9.89
C THR A 155 9.80 2.77 8.94
N SER A 156 8.86 3.60 9.42
CA SER A 156 7.81 4.18 8.57
C SER A 156 8.38 5.06 7.46
N SER A 157 9.47 5.80 7.72
CA SER A 157 10.15 6.62 6.71
C SER A 157 10.86 5.76 5.68
N MET A 158 11.59 4.74 6.12
CA MET A 158 12.28 3.78 5.25
C MET A 158 11.29 3.03 4.34
N GLU A 159 10.18 2.55 4.89
CA GLU A 159 9.16 1.87 4.09
C GLU A 159 8.49 2.80 3.06
N LYS A 160 8.23 4.05 3.41
CA LYS A 160 7.74 5.04 2.43
C LYS A 160 8.73 5.25 1.27
N GLN A 161 10.03 5.35 1.56
CA GLN A 161 11.05 5.46 0.53
C GLN A 161 11.10 4.21 -0.34
N ARG A 162 11.10 3.03 0.28
CA ARG A 162 11.10 1.75 -0.43
C ARG A 162 9.88 1.60 -1.35
N LEU A 163 8.69 1.91 -0.85
CA LEU A 163 7.46 1.90 -1.65
C LEU A 163 7.51 2.91 -2.80
N ALA A 164 8.05 4.10 -2.57
CA ALA A 164 8.23 5.10 -3.63
C ALA A 164 9.16 4.59 -4.73
N HIS A 165 10.30 3.98 -4.37
CA HIS A 165 11.23 3.40 -5.35
C HIS A 165 10.61 2.24 -6.14
N VAL A 166 9.88 1.33 -5.47
CA VAL A 166 9.18 0.23 -6.13
C VAL A 166 8.12 0.77 -7.08
N SER A 167 7.31 1.74 -6.64
CA SER A 167 6.29 2.37 -7.47
C SER A 167 6.88 3.06 -8.70
N ILE A 168 7.94 3.86 -8.52
CA ILE A 168 8.66 4.51 -9.62
C ILE A 168 9.22 3.46 -10.60
N GLY A 169 9.80 2.37 -10.08
CA GLY A 169 10.31 1.28 -10.90
C GLY A 169 9.21 0.63 -11.76
N HIS A 170 8.06 0.32 -11.19
CA HIS A 170 6.93 -0.26 -11.93
C HIS A 170 6.33 0.69 -12.97
N VAL A 171 6.19 1.97 -12.63
CA VAL A 171 5.72 2.98 -13.58
C VAL A 171 6.72 3.11 -14.73
N ALA A 172 8.01 3.20 -14.42
CA ALA A 172 9.06 3.29 -15.43
C ALA A 172 9.06 2.08 -16.38
N MET A 173 8.97 0.85 -15.85
CA MET A 173 8.92 -0.37 -16.67
C MET A 173 7.73 -0.42 -17.63
N ARG A 174 6.61 0.23 -17.29
CA ARG A 174 5.42 0.28 -18.16
C ARG A 174 5.44 1.46 -19.12
N THR A 175 5.93 2.61 -18.68
CA THR A 175 5.91 3.84 -19.50
C THR A 175 7.06 3.90 -20.47
N LEU A 176 8.25 3.38 -20.16
CA LEU A 176 9.40 3.38 -21.04
C LEU A 176 9.13 2.70 -22.40
N PRO A 177 8.59 1.46 -22.46
CA PRO A 177 8.28 0.82 -23.73
C PRO A 177 7.25 1.62 -24.55
N MET A 178 6.23 2.18 -23.88
CA MET A 178 5.22 2.99 -24.56
C MET A 178 5.82 4.27 -25.15
N THR A 179 6.66 4.96 -24.38
CA THR A 179 7.35 6.16 -24.83
C THR A 179 8.30 5.85 -25.99
N GLN A 180 9.05 4.74 -25.88
CA GLN A 180 9.93 4.28 -26.97
C GLN A 180 9.13 4.00 -28.25
N THR A 181 7.98 3.34 -28.16
CA THR A 181 7.13 3.04 -29.31
C THR A 181 6.63 4.32 -29.98
N ILE A 182 6.20 5.32 -29.20
CA ILE A 182 5.75 6.62 -29.71
C ILE A 182 6.90 7.36 -30.42
N LEU A 183 8.07 7.42 -29.78
CA LEU A 183 9.24 8.08 -30.35
C LEU A 183 9.70 7.40 -31.64
N THR A 184 9.72 6.08 -31.68
CA THR A 184 10.04 5.30 -32.89
C THR A 184 9.00 5.54 -33.99
N GLY A 185 7.72 5.60 -33.64
CA GLY A 185 6.64 5.91 -34.61
C GLY A 185 6.79 7.30 -35.21
N ILE A 186 7.09 8.32 -34.42
CA ILE A 186 7.38 9.68 -34.88
C ILE A 186 8.62 9.69 -35.81
N ALA A 187 9.68 9.01 -35.38
CA ALA A 187 10.90 8.91 -36.13
C ALA A 187 10.65 8.26 -37.51
N ILE A 188 9.95 7.14 -37.58
CA ILE A 188 9.57 6.50 -38.85
C ILE A 188 8.70 7.41 -39.71
N GLY A 189 7.74 8.15 -39.11
CA GLY A 189 6.86 9.07 -39.83
C GLY A 189 7.60 10.26 -40.48
N ILE A 190 8.70 10.74 -39.88
CA ILE A 190 9.52 11.84 -40.41
C ILE A 190 10.51 11.33 -41.48
N PHE A 191 10.84 10.04 -41.49
CA PHE A 191 11.82 9.46 -42.42
C PHE A 191 11.60 9.81 -43.89
N PRO A 192 10.39 9.68 -44.50
CA PRO A 192 10.19 10.01 -45.90
C PRO A 192 10.46 11.49 -46.21
N LEU A 193 10.17 12.40 -45.26
CA LEU A 193 10.46 13.82 -45.43
C LEU A 193 11.98 14.09 -45.42
N LEU A 194 12.72 13.39 -44.57
CA LEU A 194 14.19 13.49 -44.53
C LEU A 194 14.83 12.93 -45.81
N VAL A 195 14.28 11.86 -46.39
CA VAL A 195 14.75 11.29 -47.65
C VAL A 195 14.53 12.31 -48.81
N LEU A 196 13.36 12.94 -48.89
CA LEU A 196 13.09 13.97 -49.88
C LEU A 196 14.06 15.15 -49.72
N ALA A 197 14.27 15.63 -48.51
CA ALA A 197 15.21 16.72 -48.23
C ALA A 197 16.65 16.34 -48.58
N ALA A 198 17.06 15.10 -48.37
CA ALA A 198 18.41 14.61 -48.68
C ALA A 198 18.71 14.57 -50.19
N VAL A 199 17.67 14.38 -51.01
CA VAL A 199 17.82 14.41 -52.48
C VAL A 199 18.19 15.81 -52.98
N PHE A 200 17.75 16.88 -52.31
CA PHE A 200 17.99 18.26 -52.71
C PHE A 200 19.25 18.89 -52.10
N ASN A 201 19.82 18.32 -51.05
CA ASN A 201 20.97 18.93 -50.40
C ASN A 201 21.94 17.92 -49.78
N LYS A 202 23.24 18.00 -50.16
CA LYS A 202 24.31 17.12 -49.62
C LYS A 202 24.48 17.19 -48.11
N LEU A 203 24.15 18.30 -47.46
CA LEU A 203 24.24 18.49 -46.01
C LEU A 203 23.19 17.60 -45.31
N THR A 204 22.04 17.40 -45.90
CA THR A 204 20.96 16.58 -45.37
C THR A 204 21.29 15.06 -45.42
N LEU A 205 22.20 14.66 -46.30
CA LEU A 205 22.68 13.27 -46.40
C LEU A 205 23.46 12.85 -45.14
N SER A 206 24.23 13.79 -44.54
CA SER A 206 24.95 13.55 -43.28
C SER A 206 23.99 13.42 -42.10
N VAL A 207 22.93 14.23 -42.07
CA VAL A 207 21.85 14.14 -41.05
C VAL A 207 21.10 12.83 -41.22
N LEU A 208 20.79 12.37 -42.43
CA LEU A 208 20.14 11.10 -42.68
C LEU A 208 20.96 9.91 -42.18
N LYS A 209 22.29 9.92 -42.36
CA LYS A 209 23.17 8.87 -41.78
C LYS A 209 23.10 8.84 -40.26
N GLY A 210 23.15 9.98 -39.58
CA GLY A 210 23.01 10.08 -38.14
C GLY A 210 21.65 9.59 -37.64
N TYR A 211 20.59 9.89 -38.40
CA TYR A 211 19.24 9.47 -38.09
C TYR A 211 19.04 7.94 -38.17
N VAL A 212 19.55 7.31 -39.26
CA VAL A 212 19.51 5.85 -39.41
C VAL A 212 20.30 5.16 -38.30
N PHE A 213 21.45 5.75 -37.92
CA PHE A 213 22.26 5.22 -36.82
C PHE A 213 21.51 5.29 -35.47
N ALA A 214 20.81 6.39 -35.20
CA ALA A 214 20.00 6.55 -33.99
C ALA A 214 18.79 5.60 -33.93
N LEU A 215 18.22 5.20 -35.08
CA LEU A 215 17.13 4.21 -35.12
C LEU A 215 17.61 2.76 -34.92
N MET A 216 18.91 2.48 -35.21
CA MET A 216 19.49 1.14 -35.01
C MET A 216 20.01 0.92 -33.58
N TRP A 217 20.09 1.95 -32.79
CA TRP A 217 20.53 1.91 -31.38
C TRP A 217 19.33 1.86 -30.44
#